data_b951ef9bd3964018ba2dbc1f508e3f63
#
_entry.id   b951ef9bd3964018ba2dbc1f508e3f63
#
_cell.length_a   1.000
_cell.length_b   1.000
_cell.length_c   1.000
_cell.angle_alpha   90.00
_cell.angle_beta   90.00
_cell.angle_gamma   90.00
#
_symmetry.space_group_name_H-M   'P 1'
#
loop_
_entity.id
_entity.type
_entity.pdbx_description
1 polymer ?
#
loop_
_entity_poly.entity_id
_entity_poly.type
_entity_poly.pdbx_seq_one_letter_code
_entity_poly.pdbx_strand_id
1 'polypeptide(L)'
;MKDDVTYLKNIYINARKKYEPTSISVLIVAEAPPCALDRYFYFEDVKKQDSLFLEIMGILYPKLKKQYLASGRNTLLKQELLEEFRSDGYWLMDVSEVPTSISGDITDKDAEVLLERIKMTIDRETPIILIKSNVYDTCQKILKSNGYNVIDERLPFPGSGQQKVFREKFQRALQSCE
;
A
#
# COMPACT_ATOMS: atom_id res chain seq x y z
N MET A 1 -22.05 -16.08 -3.35
CA MET A 1 -21.74 -14.62 -3.40
C MET A 1 -21.13 -14.07 -2.11
N LYS A 2 -21.78 -14.16 -0.92
CA LYS A 2 -21.15 -13.67 0.33
C LYS A 2 -19.89 -14.46 0.69
N ASP A 3 -19.93 -15.77 0.51
CA ASP A 3 -18.78 -16.64 0.79
C ASP A 3 -17.59 -16.37 -0.13
N ASP A 4 -17.83 -16.02 -1.40
CA ASP A 4 -16.79 -15.67 -2.36
C ASP A 4 -16.07 -14.36 -2.01
N VAL A 5 -16.80 -13.35 -1.53
CA VAL A 5 -16.24 -12.07 -1.10
C VAL A 5 -15.40 -12.25 0.17
N THR A 6 -15.90 -13.02 1.13
CA THR A 6 -15.16 -13.34 2.35
C THR A 6 -13.89 -14.14 2.05
N TYR A 7 -13.97 -15.10 1.16
CA TYR A 7 -12.81 -15.88 0.71
C TYR A 7 -11.75 -14.98 0.06
N LEU A 8 -12.15 -14.12 -0.87
CA LEU A 8 -11.27 -13.17 -1.54
C LEU A 8 -10.59 -12.21 -0.56
N LYS A 9 -11.37 -11.63 0.36
CA LYS A 9 -10.86 -10.78 1.43
C LYS A 9 -9.78 -11.49 2.25
N ASN A 10 -10.01 -12.74 2.63
CA ASN A 10 -9.05 -13.52 3.41
C ASN A 10 -7.75 -13.79 2.65
N ILE A 11 -7.80 -13.99 1.34
CA ILE A 11 -6.59 -14.14 0.50
C ILE A 11 -5.69 -12.89 0.63
N TYR A 12 -6.26 -11.70 0.46
CA TYR A 12 -5.49 -10.45 0.56
C TYR A 12 -4.98 -10.18 1.97
N ILE A 13 -5.82 -10.40 2.99
CA ILE A 13 -5.43 -10.23 4.40
C ILE A 13 -4.28 -11.18 4.78
N ASN A 14 -4.36 -12.44 4.39
CA ASN A 14 -3.32 -13.44 4.71
C ASN A 14 -2.00 -13.11 4.02
N ALA A 15 -2.03 -12.72 2.75
CA ALA A 15 -0.83 -12.30 2.03
C ALA A 15 -0.17 -11.08 2.68
N ARG A 16 -0.95 -10.07 3.08
CA ARG A 16 -0.46 -8.89 3.80
C ARG A 16 0.13 -9.25 5.16
N LYS A 17 -0.58 -10.05 5.96
CA LYS A 17 -0.14 -10.44 7.30
C LYS A 17 1.20 -11.18 7.32
N LYS A 18 1.52 -11.93 6.27
CA LYS A 18 2.81 -12.62 6.14
C LYS A 18 4.00 -11.65 6.27
N TYR A 19 3.83 -10.41 5.81
CA TYR A 19 4.85 -9.38 5.78
C TYR A 19 4.56 -8.21 6.75
N GLU A 20 3.79 -8.47 7.80
CA GLU A 20 3.50 -7.46 8.82
C GLU A 20 4.75 -7.20 9.68
N PRO A 21 5.21 -5.92 9.78
CA PRO A 21 6.34 -5.57 10.64
C PRO A 21 6.02 -5.79 12.12
N THR A 22 7.02 -6.11 12.90
CA THR A 22 6.90 -6.13 14.37
C THR A 22 6.65 -4.73 14.94
N SER A 23 7.23 -3.72 14.28
CA SER A 23 7.00 -2.29 14.58
C SER A 23 6.87 -1.55 13.27
N ILE A 24 5.80 -0.77 13.13
CA ILE A 24 5.52 -0.01 11.91
C ILE A 24 6.14 1.38 12.05
N SER A 25 7.13 1.67 11.20
CA SER A 25 7.80 2.98 11.12
C SER A 25 7.07 3.94 10.18
N VAL A 26 6.48 3.43 9.11
CA VAL A 26 5.70 4.19 8.13
C VAL A 26 4.52 3.34 7.66
N LEU A 27 3.31 3.88 7.80
CA LEU A 27 2.12 3.28 7.23
C LEU A 27 1.83 3.88 5.85
N ILE A 28 1.69 3.02 4.85
CA ILE A 28 1.27 3.41 3.50
C ILE A 28 -0.16 2.93 3.30
N VAL A 29 -1.06 3.80 2.83
CA VAL A 29 -2.46 3.47 2.58
C VAL A 29 -2.78 3.62 1.10
N ALA A 30 -3.18 2.54 0.46
CA ALA A 30 -3.68 2.49 -0.91
C ALA A 30 -5.21 2.37 -0.95
N GLU A 31 -5.81 2.38 -2.12
CA GLU A 31 -7.27 2.38 -2.25
C GLU A 31 -7.90 1.02 -1.97
N ALA A 32 -7.47 0.00 -2.70
CA ALA A 32 -8.04 -1.34 -2.68
C ALA A 32 -7.09 -2.34 -3.36
N PRO A 33 -7.18 -3.63 -3.03
CA PRO A 33 -6.48 -4.65 -3.79
C PRO A 33 -7.00 -4.72 -5.23
N PRO A 34 -6.16 -5.17 -6.20
CA PRO A 34 -6.57 -5.27 -7.60
C PRO A 34 -7.62 -6.36 -7.81
N CYS A 35 -8.43 -6.20 -8.87
CA CYS A 35 -9.42 -7.22 -9.24
C CYS A 35 -8.78 -8.56 -9.65
N ALA A 36 -7.59 -8.52 -10.26
CA ALA A 36 -6.88 -9.72 -10.69
C ALA A 36 -5.98 -10.25 -9.58
N LEU A 37 -6.17 -11.52 -9.23
CA LEU A 37 -5.42 -12.22 -8.17
C LEU A 37 -3.92 -12.42 -8.48
N ASP A 38 -3.44 -11.97 -9.64
CA ASP A 38 -2.07 -12.14 -10.11
C ASP A 38 -1.17 -10.91 -9.92
N ARG A 39 -1.64 -9.83 -9.25
CA ARG A 39 -0.91 -8.55 -9.18
C ARG A 39 -1.03 -7.77 -7.86
N TYR A 40 -1.45 -8.43 -6.79
CA TYR A 40 -1.49 -7.77 -5.48
C TYR A 40 -0.08 -7.49 -4.96
N PHE A 41 0.10 -6.37 -4.26
CA PHE A 41 1.39 -5.91 -3.73
C PHE A 41 2.15 -7.01 -2.98
N TYR A 42 1.47 -7.76 -2.11
CA TYR A 42 2.05 -8.81 -1.27
C TYR A 42 2.07 -10.20 -1.90
N PHE A 43 1.58 -10.38 -3.11
CA PHE A 43 1.71 -11.66 -3.80
C PHE A 43 3.13 -11.84 -4.34
N GLU A 44 3.70 -13.01 -4.12
CA GLU A 44 5.09 -13.31 -4.48
C GLU A 44 5.23 -13.69 -5.96
N ASP A 45 4.22 -14.37 -6.52
CA ASP A 45 4.18 -14.78 -7.92
C ASP A 45 3.39 -13.78 -8.78
N VAL A 46 4.00 -12.63 -9.07
CA VAL A 46 3.42 -11.60 -9.93
C VAL A 46 4.24 -11.46 -11.19
N LYS A 47 3.61 -11.59 -12.35
CA LYS A 47 4.30 -11.57 -13.66
C LYS A 47 4.22 -10.22 -14.38
N LYS A 48 3.25 -9.38 -14.06
CA LYS A 48 3.00 -8.10 -14.76
C LYS A 48 2.11 -7.15 -13.96
N GLN A 49 2.04 -5.91 -14.40
CA GLN A 49 1.07 -4.89 -13.94
C GLN A 49 1.08 -4.63 -12.42
N ASP A 50 2.24 -4.64 -11.81
CA ASP A 50 2.48 -4.36 -10.41
C ASP A 50 3.13 -2.97 -10.21
N SER A 51 2.62 -1.96 -10.89
CA SER A 51 3.19 -0.60 -10.90
C SER A 51 3.41 -0.04 -9.51
N LEU A 52 2.46 -0.21 -8.59
CA LEU A 52 2.60 0.28 -7.22
C LEU A 52 3.80 -0.36 -6.51
N PHE A 53 3.93 -1.68 -6.60
CA PHE A 53 5.06 -2.41 -6.04
C PHE A 53 6.38 -1.95 -6.66
N LEU A 54 6.47 -1.91 -7.99
CA LEU A 54 7.69 -1.54 -8.69
C LEU A 54 8.13 -0.11 -8.41
N GLU A 55 7.21 0.84 -8.30
CA GLU A 55 7.56 2.23 -8.04
C GLU A 55 8.00 2.46 -6.59
N ILE A 56 7.34 1.86 -5.62
CA ILE A 56 7.77 1.91 -4.21
C ILE A 56 9.14 1.24 -4.05
N MET A 57 9.31 0.01 -4.54
CA MET A 57 10.57 -0.73 -4.42
C MET A 57 11.71 -0.08 -5.22
N GLY A 58 11.39 0.62 -6.31
CA GLY A 58 12.37 1.36 -7.08
C GLY A 58 12.96 2.56 -6.34
N ILE A 59 12.21 3.14 -5.41
CA ILE A 59 12.68 4.25 -4.57
C ILE A 59 13.41 3.69 -3.34
N LEU A 60 12.84 2.71 -2.67
CA LEU A 60 13.41 2.16 -1.43
C LEU A 60 14.60 1.23 -1.71
N TYR A 61 14.47 0.32 -2.67
CA TYR A 61 15.44 -0.76 -2.93
C TYR A 61 15.80 -0.86 -4.42
N PRO A 62 16.40 0.18 -5.03
CA PRO A 62 16.61 0.24 -6.48
C PRO A 62 17.48 -0.89 -7.03
N LYS A 63 18.50 -1.32 -6.27
CA LYS A 63 19.40 -2.41 -6.68
C LYS A 63 18.67 -3.75 -6.71
N LEU A 64 17.93 -4.07 -5.66
CA LEU A 64 17.19 -5.33 -5.53
C LEU A 64 16.03 -5.39 -6.53
N LYS A 65 15.32 -4.27 -6.74
CA LYS A 65 14.31 -4.17 -7.81
C LYS A 65 14.91 -4.46 -9.18
N LYS A 66 16.10 -3.93 -9.49
CA LYS A 66 16.78 -4.18 -10.77
C LYS A 66 17.08 -5.68 -10.95
N GLN A 67 17.57 -6.34 -9.90
CA GLN A 67 17.81 -7.79 -9.92
C GLN A 67 16.52 -8.58 -10.12
N TYR A 68 15.45 -8.21 -9.42
CA TYR A 68 14.13 -8.82 -9.55
C TYR A 68 13.61 -8.76 -10.99
N LEU A 69 13.69 -7.60 -11.64
CA LEU A 69 13.28 -7.46 -13.04
C LEU A 69 14.20 -8.22 -14.02
N ALA A 70 15.51 -8.18 -13.82
CA ALA A 70 16.47 -8.90 -14.64
C ALA A 70 16.32 -10.42 -14.56
N SER A 71 15.85 -10.96 -13.45
CA SER A 71 15.56 -12.39 -13.25
C SER A 71 14.24 -12.86 -13.87
N GLY A 72 13.51 -12.00 -14.56
CA GLY A 72 12.15 -12.30 -15.06
C GLY A 72 11.12 -12.39 -13.94
N ARG A 73 11.27 -11.58 -12.89
CA ARG A 73 10.39 -11.53 -11.71
C ARG A 73 10.43 -12.82 -10.88
N ASN A 74 11.63 -13.22 -10.50
CA ASN A 74 11.84 -14.39 -9.65
C ASN A 74 11.12 -14.24 -8.30
N THR A 75 10.37 -15.24 -7.90
CA THR A 75 9.56 -15.26 -6.67
C THR A 75 10.39 -15.05 -5.41
N LEU A 76 11.59 -15.65 -5.33
CA LEU A 76 12.46 -15.49 -4.15
C LEU A 76 12.98 -14.05 -4.02
N LEU A 77 13.30 -13.39 -5.14
CA LEU A 77 13.71 -11.98 -5.10
C LEU A 77 12.53 -11.06 -4.75
N LYS A 78 11.30 -11.42 -5.09
CA LYS A 78 10.14 -10.68 -4.60
C LYS A 78 9.93 -10.88 -3.11
N GLN A 79 10.09 -12.09 -2.60
CA GLN A 79 10.06 -12.36 -1.16
C GLN A 79 11.13 -11.52 -0.43
N GLU A 80 12.36 -11.48 -0.96
CA GLU A 80 13.43 -10.65 -0.40
C GLU A 80 13.06 -9.18 -0.34
N LEU A 81 12.50 -8.60 -1.42
CA LEU A 81 11.99 -7.22 -1.44
C LEU A 81 10.92 -6.96 -0.38
N LEU A 82 9.98 -7.89 -0.21
CA LEU A 82 8.92 -7.78 0.79
C LEU A 82 9.46 -7.92 2.23
N GLU A 83 10.49 -8.76 2.43
CA GLU A 83 11.17 -8.90 3.73
C GLU A 83 11.98 -7.66 4.09
N GLU A 84 12.70 -7.04 3.15
CA GLU A 84 13.37 -5.76 3.37
C GLU A 84 12.35 -4.67 3.75
N PHE A 85 11.25 -4.58 3.00
CA PHE A 85 10.16 -3.65 3.27
C PHE A 85 9.58 -3.84 4.68
N ARG A 86 9.34 -5.09 5.09
CA ARG A 86 8.92 -5.44 6.43
C ARG A 86 9.96 -5.07 7.49
N SER A 87 11.22 -5.42 7.26
CA SER A 87 12.32 -5.22 8.21
C SER A 87 12.59 -3.74 8.48
N ASP A 88 12.41 -2.88 7.48
CA ASP A 88 12.52 -1.43 7.61
C ASP A 88 11.28 -0.78 8.26
N GLY A 89 10.27 -1.59 8.60
CA GLY A 89 9.06 -1.13 9.27
C GLY A 89 8.03 -0.49 8.35
N TYR A 90 8.11 -0.69 7.05
CA TYR A 90 7.06 -0.26 6.12
C TYR A 90 5.88 -1.22 6.14
N TRP A 91 4.69 -0.68 6.20
CA TRP A 91 3.44 -1.44 6.11
C TRP A 91 2.48 -0.81 5.12
N LEU A 92 1.98 -1.58 4.18
CA LEU A 92 0.96 -1.12 3.23
C LEU A 92 -0.37 -1.80 3.52
N MET A 93 -1.42 -1.00 3.70
CA MET A 93 -2.80 -1.47 3.79
C MET A 93 -3.70 -0.73 2.80
N ASP A 94 -4.85 -1.32 2.52
CA ASP A 94 -5.85 -0.72 1.63
C ASP A 94 -7.01 -0.12 2.44
N VAL A 95 -7.63 0.94 1.93
CA VAL A 95 -8.87 1.51 2.49
C VAL A 95 -9.96 0.44 2.42
N SER A 96 -10.23 -0.09 1.23
CA SER A 96 -11.09 -1.25 1.04
C SER A 96 -10.28 -2.54 1.13
N GLU A 97 -10.82 -3.57 1.77
CA GLU A 97 -10.16 -4.89 1.86
C GLU A 97 -10.55 -5.83 0.71
N VAL A 98 -11.35 -5.35 -0.23
CA VAL A 98 -11.73 -6.04 -1.48
C VAL A 98 -11.62 -5.10 -2.66
N PRO A 99 -11.48 -5.60 -3.90
CA PRO A 99 -11.41 -4.77 -5.10
C PRO A 99 -12.59 -3.82 -5.25
N THR A 100 -12.35 -2.63 -5.80
CA THR A 100 -13.41 -1.63 -6.05
C THR A 100 -14.49 -2.09 -7.02
N SER A 101 -14.21 -3.07 -7.86
CA SER A 101 -15.23 -3.76 -8.69
C SER A 101 -16.30 -4.49 -7.86
N ILE A 102 -16.02 -4.75 -6.58
CA ILE A 102 -16.92 -5.40 -5.63
C ILE A 102 -17.48 -4.38 -4.63
N SER A 103 -16.61 -3.53 -4.04
CA SER A 103 -17.01 -2.57 -3.00
C SER A 103 -17.58 -1.26 -3.56
N GLY A 104 -17.31 -0.94 -4.83
CA GLY A 104 -17.50 0.39 -5.39
C GLY A 104 -16.37 1.37 -5.03
N ASP A 105 -16.53 2.62 -5.39
CA ASP A 105 -15.60 3.68 -5.02
C ASP A 105 -15.57 3.88 -3.51
N ILE A 106 -14.40 4.25 -2.98
CA ILE A 106 -14.24 4.52 -1.55
C ILE A 106 -15.03 5.78 -1.14
N THR A 107 -15.60 5.73 0.06
CA THR A 107 -16.46 6.75 0.65
C THR A 107 -15.98 7.20 2.02
N ASP A 108 -16.58 8.23 2.59
CA ASP A 108 -16.30 8.68 3.96
C ASP A 108 -16.53 7.55 5.00
N LYS A 109 -17.52 6.67 4.74
CA LYS A 109 -17.75 5.50 5.59
C LYS A 109 -16.58 4.51 5.57
N ASP A 110 -15.94 4.33 4.42
CA ASP A 110 -14.75 3.49 4.30
C ASP A 110 -13.56 4.12 5.03
N ALA A 111 -13.46 5.46 5.01
CA ALA A 111 -12.46 6.19 5.79
C ALA A 111 -12.68 6.06 7.31
N GLU A 112 -13.92 6.00 7.79
CA GLU A 112 -14.25 5.71 9.19
C GLU A 112 -13.81 4.29 9.58
N VAL A 113 -14.10 3.30 8.72
CA VAL A 113 -13.67 1.91 8.93
C VAL A 113 -12.14 1.80 8.92
N LEU A 114 -11.47 2.51 8.01
CA LEU A 114 -10.02 2.59 7.98
C LEU A 114 -9.47 3.18 9.28
N LEU A 115 -10.05 4.27 9.79
CA LEU A 115 -9.64 4.90 11.05
C LEU A 115 -9.67 3.89 12.21
N GLU A 116 -10.72 3.08 12.32
CA GLU A 116 -10.80 2.06 13.39
C GLU A 116 -9.69 1.00 13.24
N ARG A 117 -9.35 0.60 12.03
CA ARG A 117 -8.22 -0.32 11.79
C ARG A 117 -6.88 0.33 12.15
N ILE A 118 -6.69 1.60 11.80
CA ILE A 118 -5.47 2.36 12.09
C ILE A 118 -5.27 2.50 13.60
N LYS A 119 -6.32 2.79 14.38
CA LYS A 119 -6.28 2.87 15.86
C LYS A 119 -5.72 1.62 16.51
N MET A 120 -5.95 0.46 15.91
CA MET A 120 -5.49 -0.84 16.40
C MET A 120 -4.09 -1.23 15.87
N THR A 121 -3.52 -0.46 14.96
CA THR A 121 -2.35 -0.88 14.18
C THR A 121 -1.12 -0.02 14.47
N ILE A 122 -1.29 1.29 14.61
CA ILE A 122 -0.17 2.25 14.78
C ILE A 122 -0.48 3.29 15.86
N ASP A 123 0.58 3.91 16.37
CA ASP A 123 0.50 5.10 17.21
C ASP A 123 0.25 6.35 16.36
N ARG A 124 -0.16 7.45 17.03
CA ARG A 124 -0.53 8.70 16.33
C ARG A 124 0.64 9.40 15.64
N GLU A 125 1.83 9.21 16.19
CA GLU A 125 3.09 9.78 15.68
C GLU A 125 3.60 9.06 14.44
N THR A 126 3.17 7.82 14.19
CA THR A 126 3.59 7.04 13.01
C THR A 126 3.16 7.76 11.73
N PRO A 127 4.09 8.10 10.83
CA PRO A 127 3.77 8.76 9.57
C PRO A 127 2.85 7.89 8.68
N ILE A 128 1.84 8.54 8.10
CA ILE A 128 0.90 7.91 7.16
C ILE A 128 1.03 8.57 5.80
N ILE A 129 1.37 7.78 4.78
CA ILE A 129 1.41 8.21 3.37
C ILE A 129 0.18 7.67 2.65
N LEU A 130 -0.63 8.56 2.08
CA LEU A 130 -1.84 8.20 1.35
C LEU A 130 -1.55 8.16 -0.16
N ILE A 131 -1.77 7.02 -0.79
CA ILE A 131 -1.53 6.82 -2.22
C ILE A 131 -2.85 6.78 -2.99
N LYS A 132 -2.88 7.52 -4.07
CA LYS A 132 -3.97 7.88 -4.96
C LYS A 132 -4.73 9.09 -4.44
N SER A 133 -5.04 9.98 -5.37
CA SER A 133 -5.67 11.28 -5.06
C SER A 133 -7.00 11.13 -4.33
N ASN A 134 -7.85 10.17 -4.73
CA ASN A 134 -9.13 9.93 -4.06
C ASN A 134 -8.95 9.37 -2.64
N VAL A 135 -7.91 8.59 -2.36
CA VAL A 135 -7.58 8.13 -0.99
C VAL A 135 -7.21 9.32 -0.12
N TYR A 136 -6.36 10.21 -0.64
CA TYR A 136 -5.99 11.43 0.06
C TYR A 136 -7.23 12.30 0.34
N ASP A 137 -8.04 12.57 -0.69
CA ASP A 137 -9.20 13.45 -0.58
C ASP A 137 -10.27 12.90 0.40
N THR A 138 -10.44 11.58 0.45
CA THR A 138 -11.42 10.92 1.33
C THR A 138 -10.91 10.73 2.76
N CYS A 139 -9.64 10.36 2.95
CA CYS A 139 -9.15 9.88 4.26
C CYS A 139 -8.37 10.94 5.05
N GLN A 140 -7.70 11.90 4.39
CA GLN A 140 -6.78 12.84 5.03
C GLN A 140 -7.45 13.62 6.17
N LYS A 141 -8.63 14.17 5.94
CA LYS A 141 -9.32 15.02 6.92
C LYS A 141 -9.70 14.27 8.19
N ILE A 142 -10.29 13.08 8.06
CA ILE A 142 -10.72 12.29 9.22
C ILE A 142 -9.52 11.80 10.03
N LEU A 143 -8.43 11.37 9.37
CA LEU A 143 -7.23 10.92 10.07
C LEU A 143 -6.56 12.06 10.82
N LYS A 144 -6.35 13.22 10.19
CA LYS A 144 -5.75 14.41 10.84
C LYS A 144 -6.60 14.94 12.00
N SER A 145 -7.93 14.97 11.84
CA SER A 145 -8.83 15.42 12.92
C SER A 145 -8.84 14.49 14.15
N ASN A 146 -8.40 13.23 13.97
CA ASN A 146 -8.19 12.27 15.04
C ASN A 146 -6.73 12.23 15.56
N GLY A 147 -5.89 13.17 15.14
CA GLY A 147 -4.55 13.38 15.65
C GLY A 147 -3.46 12.49 15.03
N TYR A 148 -3.73 11.86 13.88
CA TYR A 148 -2.73 11.05 13.18
C TYR A 148 -1.81 11.89 12.31
N ASN A 149 -0.55 11.49 12.24
CA ASN A 149 0.50 12.12 11.44
C ASN A 149 0.39 11.76 9.94
N VAL A 150 -0.58 12.37 9.27
CA VAL A 150 -0.75 12.20 7.81
C VAL A 150 0.18 13.14 7.07
N ILE A 151 1.06 12.58 6.24
CA ILE A 151 1.99 13.34 5.39
C ILE A 151 1.20 14.13 4.34
N ASP A 152 1.53 15.43 4.20
CA ASP A 152 0.79 16.37 3.37
C ASP A 152 1.28 16.35 1.90
N GLU A 153 1.25 15.15 1.30
CA GLU A 153 1.57 14.91 -0.10
C GLU A 153 0.42 14.15 -0.77
N ARG A 154 -0.27 14.81 -1.68
CA ARG A 154 -1.34 14.21 -2.48
C ARG A 154 -0.73 13.46 -3.67
N LEU A 155 -0.47 12.16 -3.50
CA LEU A 155 0.17 11.31 -4.50
C LEU A 155 -0.84 10.84 -5.56
N PRO A 156 -0.44 10.75 -6.86
CA PRO A 156 -1.21 10.00 -7.84
C PRO A 156 -0.99 8.49 -7.64
N PHE A 157 -1.82 7.67 -8.27
CA PHE A 157 -1.49 6.25 -8.45
C PHE A 157 -0.41 6.12 -9.54
N PRO A 158 0.62 5.26 -9.38
CA PRO A 158 1.75 5.19 -10.31
C PRO A 158 1.47 4.45 -11.63
N GLY A 159 0.21 4.15 -11.92
CA GLY A 159 -0.21 3.62 -13.22
C GLY A 159 -0.48 4.73 -14.25
N SER A 160 -0.76 4.34 -15.50
CA SER A 160 -1.28 5.24 -16.53
C SER A 160 -0.46 6.51 -16.75
N GLY A 161 0.87 6.41 -16.80
CA GLY A 161 1.76 7.55 -17.13
C GLY A 161 2.10 8.47 -15.95
N GLN A 162 1.64 8.18 -14.73
CA GLN A 162 1.90 9.00 -13.55
C GLN A 162 3.16 8.61 -12.76
N GLN A 163 3.98 7.68 -13.26
CA GLN A 163 5.12 7.11 -12.55
C GLN A 163 6.14 8.17 -12.12
N LYS A 164 6.46 9.13 -13.01
CA LYS A 164 7.42 10.20 -12.69
C LYS A 164 6.91 11.09 -11.54
N VAL A 165 5.67 11.55 -11.64
CA VAL A 165 5.05 12.41 -10.62
C VAL A 165 4.93 11.65 -9.29
N PHE A 166 4.57 10.37 -9.34
CA PHE A 166 4.53 9.52 -8.16
C PHE A 166 5.89 9.44 -7.47
N ARG A 167 6.96 9.14 -8.22
CA ARG A 167 8.32 9.04 -7.66
C ARG A 167 8.76 10.32 -6.97
N GLU A 168 8.57 11.47 -7.61
CA GLU A 168 8.95 12.77 -7.05
C GLU A 168 8.19 13.06 -5.75
N LYS A 169 6.88 12.82 -5.73
CA LYS A 169 6.04 13.04 -4.56
C LYS A 169 6.29 12.03 -3.45
N PHE A 170 6.47 10.76 -3.79
CA PHE A 170 6.73 9.72 -2.79
C PHE A 170 8.09 9.92 -2.10
N GLN A 171 9.12 10.37 -2.84
CA GLN A 171 10.40 10.75 -2.24
C GLN A 171 10.26 11.92 -1.26
N ARG A 172 9.47 12.96 -1.59
CA ARG A 172 9.19 14.06 -0.66
C ARG A 172 8.42 13.58 0.57
N ALA A 173 7.44 12.70 0.37
CA ALA A 173 6.68 12.13 1.48
C ALA A 173 7.58 11.35 2.44
N LEU A 174 8.52 10.55 1.92
CA LEU A 174 9.50 9.82 2.75
C LEU A 174 10.42 10.77 3.52
N GLN A 175 10.91 11.85 2.90
CA GLN A 175 11.71 12.88 3.59
C GLN A 175 10.95 13.56 4.72
N SER A 176 9.62 13.67 4.61
CA SER A 176 8.76 14.23 5.65
C SER A 176 8.46 13.23 6.79
N CYS A 177 8.84 11.95 6.63
CA CYS A 177 8.72 10.93 7.68
C CYS A 177 9.93 10.91 8.65
N GLU A 178 11.05 11.56 8.27
CA GLU A 178 12.28 11.66 9.05
C GLU A 178 12.17 12.77 10.11
#